data_0ac12fbddcadc94fb69d71496be004e7
#
_entry.id   0ac12fbddcadc94fb69d71496be004e7
#
_cell.length_a   1.000
_cell.length_b   1.000
_cell.length_c   1.000
_cell.angle_alpha   90.00
_cell.angle_beta   90.00
_cell.angle_gamma   90.00
#
_symmetry.space_group_name_H-M   'P 1'
#
loop_
_entity.id
_entity.type
_entity.pdbx_description
1 polymer ?
#
loop_
_entity_poly.entity_id
_entity_poly.type
_entity_poly.pdbx_seq_one_letter_code
_entity_poly.pdbx_strand_id
1 'polypeptide(L)'
;MSSISQNNSNEVALLDCVQKFFIKHHVGRLLKQCNGTKEKGVSSVSLLKYKMGNIFTGRSMYMQQKTGSFKEAFSKNTFYRFLNSTKTNWLRFTSLLAADIVKNDLKHLTDDSRKNVFIIDDSLFHRTSCKKTELGSKVFDHTGMNYKKGFRMLTVSWSDGN
;
A
#
# COMPACT_ATOMS: atom_id res chain seq x y z
N MET A 1 -13.48 22.19 -22.63
CA MET A 1 -12.98 22.73 -21.34
C MET A 1 -13.54 21.99 -20.08
N SER A 2 -14.41 20.99 -20.21
CA SER A 2 -15.04 20.31 -19.04
C SER A 2 -14.19 19.21 -18.37
N SER A 3 -13.17 18.67 -19.00
CA SER A 3 -12.40 17.53 -18.45
C SER A 3 -11.40 17.89 -17.33
N ILE A 4 -10.92 19.13 -17.29
CA ILE A 4 -9.94 19.56 -16.27
C ILE A 4 -10.60 19.83 -14.92
N SER A 5 -11.81 20.38 -14.93
CA SER A 5 -12.57 20.64 -13.69
C SER A 5 -13.08 19.35 -13.01
N GLN A 6 -13.49 18.36 -13.80
CA GLN A 6 -13.90 17.04 -13.28
C GLN A 6 -12.73 16.26 -12.65
N ASN A 7 -11.54 16.32 -13.22
CA ASN A 7 -10.35 15.69 -12.63
C ASN A 7 -9.98 16.29 -11.26
N ASN A 8 -10.07 17.61 -11.10
CA ASN A 8 -9.77 18.26 -9.83
C ASN A 8 -10.80 17.91 -8.72
N SER A 9 -12.09 17.84 -9.05
CA SER A 9 -13.11 17.44 -8.06
C SER A 9 -12.94 16.00 -7.60
N ASN A 10 -12.59 15.09 -8.51
CA ASN A 10 -12.32 13.68 -8.18
C ASN A 10 -11.06 13.50 -7.33
N GLU A 11 -9.99 14.26 -7.59
CA GLU A 11 -8.77 14.23 -6.77
C GLU A 11 -9.04 14.75 -5.35
N VAL A 12 -9.81 15.80 -5.17
CA VAL A 12 -10.20 16.33 -3.86
C VAL A 12 -11.07 15.32 -3.09
N ALA A 13 -12.05 14.71 -3.73
CA ALA A 13 -12.90 13.69 -3.12
C ALA A 13 -12.08 12.45 -2.70
N LEU A 14 -11.12 12.05 -3.51
CA LEU A 14 -10.22 10.93 -3.20
C LEU A 14 -9.35 11.22 -1.97
N LEU A 15 -8.75 12.41 -1.90
CA LEU A 15 -7.94 12.80 -0.74
C LEU A 15 -8.77 12.85 0.55
N ASP A 16 -10.02 13.27 0.46
CA ASP A 16 -10.96 13.25 1.59
C ASP A 16 -11.27 11.81 2.03
N CYS A 17 -11.50 10.89 1.10
CA CYS A 17 -11.68 9.47 1.39
C CYS A 17 -10.45 8.86 2.08
N VAL A 18 -9.25 9.15 1.59
CA VAL A 18 -8.00 8.70 2.22
C VAL A 18 -7.86 9.28 3.62
N GLN A 19 -8.19 10.56 3.81
CA GLN A 19 -8.16 11.20 5.12
C GLN A 19 -9.13 10.53 6.10
N LYS A 20 -10.37 10.29 5.71
CA LYS A 20 -11.40 9.61 6.50
C LYS A 20 -10.96 8.20 6.90
N PHE A 21 -10.39 7.44 5.95
CA PHE A 21 -9.82 6.13 6.21
C PHE A 21 -8.72 6.17 7.28
N PHE A 22 -7.77 7.11 7.16
CA PHE A 22 -6.69 7.26 8.13
C PHE A 22 -7.17 7.59 9.55
N ILE A 23 -8.24 8.39 9.65
CA ILE A 23 -8.85 8.74 10.95
C ILE A 23 -9.59 7.52 11.50
N LYS A 24 -10.45 6.89 10.70
CA LYS A 24 -11.30 5.77 11.09
C LYS A 24 -10.47 4.60 11.65
N HIS A 25 -9.42 4.21 10.94
CA HIS A 25 -8.57 3.06 11.30
C HIS A 25 -7.35 3.45 12.14
N HIS A 26 -7.31 4.66 12.66
CA HIS A 26 -6.20 5.13 13.51
C HIS A 26 -4.80 4.84 12.95
N VAL A 27 -4.63 4.98 11.61
CA VAL A 27 -3.42 4.58 10.88
C VAL A 27 -2.14 5.18 11.48
N GLY A 28 -2.19 6.44 11.95
CA GLY A 28 -1.06 7.09 12.61
C GLY A 28 -0.63 6.40 13.90
N ARG A 29 -1.60 5.93 14.71
CA ARG A 29 -1.34 5.18 15.95
C ARG A 29 -0.73 3.80 15.64
N LEU A 30 -1.28 3.09 14.65
CA LEU A 30 -0.74 1.79 14.21
C LEU A 30 0.69 1.93 13.69
N LEU A 31 0.94 2.97 12.89
CA LEU A 31 2.28 3.25 12.38
C LEU A 31 3.28 3.51 13.52
N LYS A 32 2.88 4.25 14.55
CA LYS A 32 3.68 4.48 15.76
C LYS A 32 3.98 3.17 16.51
N GLN A 33 3.00 2.30 16.68
CA GLN A 33 3.17 0.99 17.32
C GLN A 33 4.13 0.06 16.57
N CYS A 34 4.35 0.33 15.29
CA CYS A 34 5.23 -0.44 14.41
C CYS A 34 6.57 0.26 14.13
N ASN A 35 6.96 1.22 14.96
CA ASN A 35 8.18 2.03 14.81
C ASN A 35 8.25 2.81 13.48
N GLY A 36 7.10 3.10 12.86
CA GLY A 36 7.01 3.78 11.58
C GLY A 36 7.01 5.31 11.68
N THR A 37 7.36 5.89 12.83
CA THR A 37 7.39 7.34 13.03
C THR A 37 8.76 7.94 12.77
N LYS A 38 8.76 9.21 12.40
CA LYS A 38 9.95 10.04 12.25
C LYS A 38 9.94 11.16 13.28
N GLU A 39 11.09 11.43 13.86
CA GLU A 39 11.24 12.51 14.84
C GLU A 39 11.36 13.89 14.19
N LYS A 40 11.94 13.96 12.98
CA LYS A 40 12.21 15.22 12.27
C LYS A 40 11.72 15.20 10.84
N GLY A 41 11.31 16.36 10.34
CA GLY A 41 10.90 16.57 8.95
C GLY A 41 9.44 16.16 8.71
N VAL A 42 9.11 15.81 7.47
CA VAL A 42 7.75 15.46 7.06
C VAL A 42 7.26 14.20 7.78
N SER A 43 6.03 14.25 8.28
CA SER A 43 5.46 13.16 9.05
C SER A 43 5.31 11.86 8.23
N SER A 44 5.53 10.73 8.87
CA SER A 44 5.35 9.41 8.24
C SER A 44 3.91 9.19 7.77
N VAL A 45 2.94 9.75 8.47
CA VAL A 45 1.52 9.71 8.10
C VAL A 45 1.28 10.44 6.77
N SER A 46 1.88 11.62 6.58
CA SER A 46 1.77 12.38 5.32
C SER A 46 2.40 11.62 4.15
N LEU A 47 3.56 11.00 4.37
CA LEU A 47 4.21 10.16 3.35
C LEU A 47 3.36 8.94 2.98
N LEU A 48 2.71 8.31 3.96
CA LEU A 48 1.84 7.16 3.71
C LEU A 48 0.54 7.58 3.01
N LYS A 49 -0.06 8.72 3.38
CA LYS A 49 -1.23 9.28 2.67
C LYS A 49 -0.91 9.55 1.20
N TYR A 50 0.23 10.18 0.92
CA TYR A 50 0.71 10.39 -0.43
C TYR A 50 0.85 9.06 -1.19
N LYS A 51 1.43 8.03 -0.56
CA LYS A 51 1.55 6.70 -1.17
C LYS A 51 0.18 6.12 -1.53
N MET A 52 -0.78 6.21 -0.62
CA MET A 52 -2.13 5.70 -0.86
C MET A 52 -2.85 6.48 -1.96
N GLY A 53 -2.77 7.81 -1.95
CA GLY A 53 -3.31 8.63 -3.03
C GLY A 53 -2.77 8.23 -4.40
N ASN A 54 -1.47 7.97 -4.50
CA ASN A 54 -0.84 7.53 -5.76
C ASN A 54 -1.32 6.16 -6.26
N ILE A 55 -1.72 5.24 -5.38
CA ILE A 55 -2.28 3.95 -5.78
C ILE A 55 -3.57 4.17 -6.57
N PHE A 56 -4.43 5.05 -6.10
CA PHE A 56 -5.72 5.33 -6.74
C PHE A 56 -5.60 6.19 -7.99
N THR A 57 -4.65 7.11 -8.04
CA THR A 57 -4.44 7.96 -9.23
C THR A 57 -3.65 7.26 -10.32
N GLY A 58 -3.05 6.11 -10.05
CA GLY A 58 -2.20 5.39 -10.98
C GLY A 58 -0.91 6.14 -11.39
N ARG A 59 -0.60 7.24 -10.72
CA ARG A 59 0.56 8.07 -11.05
C ARG A 59 1.73 7.76 -10.15
N SER A 60 2.89 7.48 -10.74
CA SER A 60 4.13 7.35 -9.97
C SER A 60 4.69 8.73 -9.61
N MET A 61 5.43 8.81 -8.49
CA MET A 61 6.15 10.02 -8.10
C MET A 61 7.09 10.52 -9.21
N TYR A 62 7.73 9.60 -9.94
CA TYR A 62 8.59 9.93 -11.08
C TYR A 62 7.81 10.68 -12.17
N MET A 63 6.64 10.18 -12.54
CA MET A 63 5.80 10.83 -13.55
C MET A 63 5.31 12.20 -13.08
N GLN A 64 4.92 12.31 -11.81
CA GLN A 64 4.51 13.60 -11.25
C GLN A 64 5.65 14.63 -11.30
N GLN A 65 6.89 14.24 -10.98
CA GLN A 65 8.05 15.12 -11.08
C GLN A 65 8.35 15.49 -12.53
N LYS A 66 8.29 14.54 -13.46
CA LYS A 66 8.54 14.78 -14.88
C LYS A 66 7.50 15.72 -15.51
N THR A 67 6.25 15.63 -15.10
CA THR A 67 5.16 16.48 -15.63
C THR A 67 4.97 17.78 -14.85
N GLY A 68 5.78 18.07 -13.83
CA GLY A 68 5.66 19.25 -12.98
C GLY A 68 4.42 19.24 -12.06
N SER A 69 3.72 18.11 -11.95
CA SER A 69 2.52 17.97 -11.11
C SER A 69 2.82 17.59 -9.66
N PHE A 70 4.09 17.35 -9.32
CA PHE A 70 4.52 17.06 -7.96
C PHE A 70 4.53 18.33 -7.11
N LYS A 71 3.58 18.45 -6.19
CA LYS A 71 3.39 19.64 -5.33
C LYS A 71 3.73 19.39 -3.85
N GLU A 72 4.30 18.23 -3.52
CA GLU A 72 4.55 17.86 -2.14
C GLU A 72 5.77 18.57 -1.55
N ALA A 73 5.71 18.85 -0.25
CA ALA A 73 6.78 19.52 0.51
C ALA A 73 7.96 18.61 0.88
N PHE A 74 8.12 17.46 0.21
CA PHE A 74 9.19 16.51 0.49
C PHE A 74 9.89 16.01 -0.77
N SER A 75 11.13 15.58 -0.64
CA SER A 75 11.92 15.06 -1.75
C SER A 75 11.65 13.56 -1.99
N LYS A 76 11.95 13.09 -3.20
CA LYS A 76 11.97 11.68 -3.58
C LYS A 76 12.77 10.83 -2.58
N ASN A 77 13.94 11.32 -2.17
CA ASN A 77 14.79 10.58 -1.23
C ASN A 77 14.14 10.44 0.14
N THR A 78 13.45 11.46 0.64
CA THR A 78 12.68 11.39 1.90
C THR A 78 11.60 10.31 1.85
N PHE A 79 10.89 10.23 0.75
CA PHE A 79 9.83 9.25 0.55
C PHE A 79 10.36 7.82 0.48
N TYR A 80 11.38 7.57 -0.36
CA TYR A 80 11.95 6.21 -0.47
C TYR A 80 12.68 5.77 0.80
N ARG A 81 13.36 6.66 1.51
CA ARG A 81 13.96 6.34 2.82
C ARG A 81 12.91 5.94 3.85
N PHE A 82 11.73 6.54 3.83
CA PHE A 82 10.62 6.11 4.67
C PHE A 82 10.13 4.71 4.29
N LEU A 83 9.87 4.45 3.01
CA LEU A 83 9.38 3.13 2.56
C LEU A 83 10.39 2.00 2.81
N ASN A 84 11.68 2.28 2.66
CA ASN A 84 12.76 1.31 2.84
C ASN A 84 13.30 1.31 4.28
N SER A 85 12.59 1.90 5.23
CA SER A 85 13.03 1.94 6.63
C SER A 85 13.03 0.54 7.24
N THR A 86 14.19 0.04 7.63
CA THR A 86 14.36 -1.22 8.36
C THR A 86 13.87 -1.15 9.80
N LYS A 87 13.67 0.05 10.35
CA LYS A 87 13.12 0.27 11.69
C LYS A 87 11.62 0.02 11.76
N THR A 88 10.91 0.24 10.65
CA THR A 88 9.46 0.07 10.56
C THR A 88 9.12 -1.40 10.37
N ASN A 89 8.37 -1.97 11.30
CA ASN A 89 7.84 -3.33 11.13
C ASN A 89 6.59 -3.29 10.23
N TRP A 90 6.81 -3.31 8.92
CA TRP A 90 5.75 -3.24 7.91
C TRP A 90 4.79 -4.42 7.98
N LEU A 91 5.30 -5.64 8.24
CA LEU A 91 4.47 -6.84 8.37
C LEU A 91 3.48 -6.67 9.52
N ARG A 92 3.96 -6.25 10.70
CA ARG A 92 3.09 -5.96 11.85
C ARG A 92 2.08 -4.86 11.54
N PHE A 93 2.52 -3.79 10.86
CA PHE A 93 1.65 -2.69 10.50
C PHE A 93 0.50 -3.13 9.59
N THR A 94 0.79 -3.87 8.52
CA THR A 94 -0.24 -4.35 7.59
C THR A 94 -1.18 -5.35 8.25
N SER A 95 -0.65 -6.25 9.10
CA SER A 95 -1.47 -7.21 9.85
C SER A 95 -2.42 -6.54 10.85
N LEU A 96 -1.93 -5.55 11.60
CA LEU A 96 -2.78 -4.80 12.55
C LEU A 96 -3.84 -3.99 11.83
N LEU A 97 -3.50 -3.35 10.71
CA LEU A 97 -4.45 -2.58 9.91
C LEU A 97 -5.52 -3.50 9.29
N ALA A 98 -5.12 -4.64 8.73
CA ALA A 98 -6.05 -5.63 8.18
C ALA A 98 -6.99 -6.17 9.27
N ALA A 99 -6.47 -6.50 10.45
CA ALA A 99 -7.28 -6.95 11.58
C ALA A 99 -8.29 -5.89 12.05
N ASP A 100 -7.89 -4.61 12.06
CA ASP A 100 -8.77 -3.50 12.40
C ASP A 100 -9.90 -3.34 11.38
N ILE A 101 -9.60 -3.41 10.09
CA ILE A 101 -10.59 -3.35 9.00
C ILE A 101 -11.56 -4.54 9.09
N VAL A 102 -11.04 -5.75 9.23
CA VAL A 102 -11.89 -6.95 9.34
C VAL A 102 -12.83 -6.82 10.54
N LYS A 103 -12.31 -6.44 11.70
CA LYS A 103 -13.09 -6.33 12.93
C LYS A 103 -14.16 -5.25 12.87
N ASN A 104 -13.82 -4.07 12.35
CA ASN A 104 -14.67 -2.88 12.45
C ASN A 104 -15.54 -2.65 11.21
N ASP A 105 -15.16 -3.16 10.05
CA ASP A 105 -15.87 -2.89 8.78
C ASP A 105 -16.48 -4.15 8.16
N LEU A 106 -15.79 -5.29 8.22
CA LEU A 106 -16.20 -6.46 7.46
C LEU A 106 -16.98 -7.47 8.31
N LYS A 107 -16.55 -7.71 9.56
CA LYS A 107 -17.10 -8.79 10.37
C LYS A 107 -18.60 -8.67 10.67
N HIS A 108 -19.14 -7.47 10.73
CA HIS A 108 -20.58 -7.26 10.93
C HIS A 108 -21.41 -7.31 9.64
N LEU A 109 -20.75 -7.43 8.48
CA LEU A 109 -21.40 -7.67 7.19
C LEU A 109 -21.55 -9.17 6.88
N THR A 110 -20.96 -10.03 7.74
CA THR A 110 -21.02 -11.49 7.58
C THR A 110 -22.22 -12.07 8.34
N ASP A 111 -22.65 -13.24 7.94
CA ASP A 111 -23.72 -14.02 8.56
C ASP A 111 -23.12 -15.16 9.39
N ASP A 112 -23.81 -15.58 10.47
CA ASP A 112 -23.40 -16.69 11.34
C ASP A 112 -23.38 -18.05 10.61
N SER A 113 -24.06 -18.17 9.47
CA SER A 113 -24.01 -19.35 8.59
C SER A 113 -22.71 -19.45 7.79
N ARG A 114 -21.91 -18.38 7.73
CA ARG A 114 -20.65 -18.30 6.97
C ARG A 114 -19.46 -18.68 7.82
N LYS A 115 -18.45 -19.28 7.18
CA LYS A 115 -17.23 -19.71 7.85
C LYS A 115 -16.09 -18.73 7.56
N ASN A 116 -15.50 -18.16 8.61
CA ASN A 116 -14.29 -17.37 8.47
C ASN A 116 -13.12 -18.26 8.03
N VAL A 117 -12.46 -17.88 6.94
CA VAL A 117 -11.33 -18.61 6.38
C VAL A 117 -10.16 -17.66 6.13
N PHE A 118 -8.93 -18.20 6.22
CA PHE A 118 -7.72 -17.54 5.73
C PHE A 118 -7.35 -18.14 4.38
N ILE A 119 -7.14 -17.29 3.41
CA ILE A 119 -6.67 -17.64 2.08
C ILE A 119 -5.18 -17.31 2.03
N ILE A 120 -4.37 -18.31 1.67
CA ILE A 120 -2.94 -18.14 1.48
C ILE A 120 -2.65 -18.33 0.00
N ASP A 121 -2.11 -17.31 -0.66
CA ASP A 121 -1.75 -17.33 -2.07
C ASP A 121 -0.26 -17.04 -2.25
N ASP A 122 0.38 -17.82 -3.11
CA ASP A 122 1.80 -17.71 -3.47
C ASP A 122 1.92 -17.22 -4.91
N SER A 123 2.10 -15.93 -5.07
CA SER A 123 2.15 -15.25 -6.37
C SER A 123 3.57 -14.93 -6.80
N LEU A 124 3.82 -15.00 -8.12
CA LEU A 124 5.06 -14.52 -8.71
C LEU A 124 4.97 -13.03 -9.03
N PHE A 125 5.77 -12.23 -8.36
CA PHE A 125 5.98 -10.82 -8.71
C PHE A 125 7.16 -10.69 -9.69
N HIS A 126 6.85 -10.56 -10.97
CA HIS A 126 7.82 -10.55 -12.06
C HIS A 126 8.66 -9.26 -12.10
N ARG A 127 9.99 -9.40 -12.19
CA ARG A 127 10.96 -8.28 -12.24
C ARG A 127 12.11 -8.59 -13.19
N THR A 128 11.87 -8.48 -14.49
CA THR A 128 12.87 -8.76 -15.54
C THR A 128 14.13 -7.92 -15.48
N SER A 129 13.97 -6.63 -15.13
CA SER A 129 15.05 -5.63 -15.20
C SER A 129 15.98 -5.63 -13.98
N CYS A 130 15.71 -6.47 -12.95
CA CYS A 130 16.52 -6.44 -11.73
C CYS A 130 17.84 -7.20 -11.93
N LYS A 131 18.96 -6.46 -11.93
CA LYS A 131 20.31 -7.04 -12.03
C LYS A 131 20.81 -7.57 -10.68
N LYS A 132 20.69 -6.75 -9.63
CA LYS A 132 21.06 -7.09 -8.25
C LYS A 132 19.96 -6.58 -7.33
N THR A 133 19.12 -7.47 -6.83
CA THR A 133 18.06 -7.13 -5.89
C THR A 133 18.03 -8.22 -4.83
N GLU A 134 18.06 -7.81 -3.56
CA GLU A 134 17.92 -8.72 -2.44
C GLU A 134 16.64 -9.54 -2.58
N LEU A 135 16.71 -10.83 -2.29
CA LEU A 135 15.62 -11.81 -2.45
C LEU A 135 15.11 -12.03 -3.90
N GLY A 136 15.63 -11.30 -4.89
CA GLY A 136 15.30 -11.52 -6.29
C GLY A 136 15.97 -12.79 -6.84
N SER A 137 15.19 -13.79 -7.26
CA SER A 137 15.66 -15.08 -7.72
C SER A 137 15.02 -15.51 -9.05
N LYS A 138 15.52 -16.61 -9.62
CA LYS A 138 14.79 -17.32 -10.67
C LYS A 138 13.67 -18.12 -10.00
N VAL A 139 12.43 -17.81 -10.33
CA VAL A 139 11.23 -18.44 -9.79
C VAL A 139 10.51 -19.14 -10.95
N PHE A 140 10.07 -20.36 -10.71
CA PHE A 140 9.27 -21.09 -11.68
C PHE A 140 7.85 -20.52 -11.73
N ASP A 141 7.42 -20.15 -12.93
CA ASP A 141 6.08 -19.69 -13.23
C ASP A 141 5.24 -20.86 -13.74
N HIS A 142 4.35 -21.35 -12.89
CA HIS A 142 3.48 -22.49 -13.23
C HIS A 142 2.47 -22.18 -14.33
N THR A 143 2.13 -20.91 -14.54
CA THR A 143 1.21 -20.50 -15.61
C THR A 143 1.90 -20.50 -16.98
N GLY A 144 3.11 -19.97 -17.03
CA GLY A 144 3.89 -19.90 -18.26
C GLY A 144 4.86 -21.08 -18.46
N MET A 145 4.90 -22.05 -17.52
CA MET A 145 5.77 -23.24 -17.52
C MET A 145 7.25 -22.91 -17.80
N ASN A 146 7.72 -21.78 -17.26
CA ASN A 146 9.11 -21.34 -17.46
C ASN A 146 9.65 -20.62 -16.22
N TYR A 147 10.97 -20.42 -16.18
CA TYR A 147 11.62 -19.66 -15.14
C TYR A 147 11.61 -18.17 -15.45
N LYS A 148 11.11 -17.38 -14.52
CA LYS A 148 11.13 -15.91 -14.57
C LYS A 148 11.95 -15.34 -13.43
N LYS A 149 12.56 -14.18 -13.64
CA LYS A 149 13.25 -13.46 -12.58
C LYS A 149 12.26 -12.58 -11.82
N GLY A 150 12.23 -12.73 -10.50
CA GLY A 150 11.29 -12.00 -9.66
C GLY A 150 11.34 -12.41 -8.20
N PHE A 151 10.24 -12.19 -7.52
CA PHE A 151 10.03 -12.53 -6.11
C PHE A 151 8.84 -13.46 -5.97
N ARG A 152 8.92 -14.41 -5.04
CA ARG A 152 7.73 -15.04 -4.52
C ARG A 152 7.11 -14.15 -3.46
N MET A 153 5.83 -13.90 -3.56
CA MET A 153 5.06 -13.08 -2.65
C MET A 153 3.94 -13.92 -2.05
N LEU A 154 4.06 -14.19 -0.75
CA LEU A 154 3.02 -14.85 0.00
C LEU A 154 2.00 -13.80 0.47
N THR A 155 0.77 -13.94 0.01
CA THR A 155 -0.36 -13.09 0.41
C THR A 155 -1.26 -13.88 1.35
N VAL A 156 -1.60 -13.27 2.48
CA VAL A 156 -2.59 -13.81 3.41
C VAL A 156 -3.80 -12.90 3.40
N SER A 157 -4.96 -13.47 3.08
CA SER A 157 -6.23 -12.76 3.03
C SER A 157 -7.24 -13.40 3.98
N TRP A 158 -8.20 -12.61 4.43
CA TRP A 158 -9.35 -13.09 5.19
C TRP A 158 -10.59 -13.03 4.29
N SER A 159 -11.45 -14.06 4.42
CA SER A 159 -12.76 -14.10 3.79
C SER A 159 -13.77 -14.73 4.76
N ASP A 160 -15.03 -14.36 4.61
CA ASP A 160 -16.17 -15.01 5.27
C ASP A 160 -16.73 -16.18 4.48
N GLY A 161 -16.04 -16.60 3.42
CA GLY A 161 -16.43 -17.73 2.58
C GLY A 161 -17.45 -17.37 1.48
N ASN A 162 -17.60 -16.07 1.17
CA ASN A 162 -18.42 -15.60 0.08
C ASN A 162 -17.56 -15.22 -1.13
#